data_266ba95fb0b59817ed598d0a2ec17527
#
_entry.id   266ba95fb0b59817ed598d0a2ec17527
#
_cell.length_a   1.000
_cell.length_b   1.000
_cell.length_c   1.000
_cell.angle_alpha   90.00
_cell.angle_beta   90.00
_cell.angle_gamma   90.00
#
_symmetry.space_group_name_H-M   'P 1'
#
loop_
_entity.id
_entity.type
_entity.pdbx_description
1 polymer ?
#
loop_
_entity_poly.entity_id
_entity_poly.type
_entity_poly.pdbx_seq_one_letter_code
_entity_poly.pdbx_strand_id
1 'polypeptide(L)'
;MELDEVCELVTDPKYAYGKAGKPDGNPPIPPDAKLTYELHLLATRDGPNITNMTDEERLILGEKKREIGNNLYTKGDYSGAISSYQKAIKYLSSSVSEEVQSLQMKCWNNMAAAQLKIKAYSAAEKSCSQVLQVDPENVKALFRKGKVLAGKGETENALVYIKKADQLDPGNKTIRGEVNRLKQLLALEKQSERSMYRRMVGDFAGANSNTNNRSMFGWPLVFGATVIALGGILMAVYLNRH
;
A
#
# COMPACT_ATOMS: atom_id res chain seq x y z
N MET A 1 0.72 -1.33 -32.65
CA MET A 1 1.61 -1.77 -33.76
C MET A 1 0.95 -2.96 -34.40
N GLU A 2 0.84 -2.93 -35.70
CA GLU A 2 0.41 -4.05 -36.52
C GLU A 2 1.60 -4.96 -36.87
N LEU A 3 1.33 -6.16 -37.37
CA LEU A 3 2.42 -7.05 -37.81
C LEU A 3 3.19 -6.40 -38.96
N ASP A 4 4.51 -6.49 -38.94
CA ASP A 4 5.43 -5.83 -39.88
C ASP A 4 5.42 -4.27 -39.83
N GLU A 5 4.71 -3.68 -38.85
CA GLU A 5 4.78 -2.24 -38.61
C GLU A 5 6.14 -1.86 -38.02
N VAL A 6 6.75 -0.82 -38.62
CA VAL A 6 7.95 -0.16 -38.09
C VAL A 6 7.54 1.17 -37.51
N CYS A 7 7.88 1.43 -36.24
CA CYS A 7 7.65 2.72 -35.60
C CYS A 7 8.92 3.25 -34.94
N GLU A 8 9.03 4.57 -34.93
CA GLU A 8 10.09 5.30 -34.26
C GLU A 8 9.63 5.76 -32.89
N LEU A 9 10.35 5.36 -31.81
CA LEU A 9 10.10 5.78 -30.44
C LEU A 9 11.20 6.70 -29.98
N VAL A 10 10.88 7.98 -29.76
CA VAL A 10 11.82 8.96 -29.19
C VAL A 10 11.59 9.03 -27.69
N THR A 11 12.64 8.77 -26.91
CA THR A 11 12.58 8.79 -25.45
C THR A 11 13.35 9.96 -24.86
N ASP A 12 12.76 10.65 -23.87
CA ASP A 12 13.49 11.64 -23.08
C ASP A 12 14.56 10.96 -22.21
N PRO A 13 15.66 11.66 -21.88
CA PRO A 13 16.77 11.12 -21.07
C PRO A 13 16.33 10.47 -19.77
N LYS A 14 15.31 11.02 -19.10
CA LYS A 14 14.76 10.49 -17.83
C LYS A 14 14.19 9.07 -17.92
N TYR A 15 13.80 8.64 -19.12
CA TYR A 15 13.29 7.28 -19.39
C TYR A 15 14.32 6.37 -20.04
N ALA A 16 15.53 6.88 -20.29
CA ALA A 16 16.65 6.15 -20.88
C ALA A 16 17.82 6.08 -19.88
N TYR A 17 18.97 6.67 -20.20
CA TYR A 17 20.16 6.62 -19.34
C TYR A 17 20.39 7.85 -18.46
N GLY A 18 19.49 8.84 -18.54
CA GLY A 18 19.48 10.03 -17.68
C GLY A 18 20.79 10.82 -17.70
N LYS A 19 21.06 11.45 -16.56
CA LYS A 19 22.28 12.27 -16.37
C LYS A 19 23.59 11.47 -16.34
N ALA A 20 23.52 10.16 -16.12
CA ALA A 20 24.72 9.33 -16.07
C ALA A 20 25.20 8.93 -17.48
N GLY A 21 24.32 8.86 -18.45
CA GLY A 21 24.62 8.28 -19.76
C GLY A 21 24.97 6.80 -19.67
N LYS A 22 25.62 6.26 -20.69
CA LYS A 22 26.19 4.91 -20.73
C LYS A 22 27.56 4.95 -21.40
N PRO A 23 28.62 5.25 -20.62
CA PRO A 23 29.98 5.39 -21.17
C PRO A 23 30.52 4.07 -21.75
N ASP A 24 30.10 2.91 -21.19
CA ASP A 24 30.52 1.56 -21.63
C ASP A 24 29.76 1.06 -22.85
N GLY A 25 28.88 1.88 -23.45
CA GLY A 25 28.13 1.53 -24.66
C GLY A 25 29.04 1.58 -25.90
N ASN A 26 28.68 0.79 -26.93
CA ASN A 26 29.31 0.88 -28.23
C ASN A 26 28.24 1.17 -29.31
N PRO A 27 28.07 2.41 -29.77
CA PRO A 27 28.76 3.64 -29.31
C PRO A 27 28.38 4.08 -27.90
N PRO A 28 29.23 4.88 -27.20
CA PRO A 28 28.92 5.41 -25.90
C PRO A 28 27.76 6.42 -25.97
N ILE A 29 26.90 6.40 -24.96
CA ILE A 29 25.74 7.30 -24.89
C ILE A 29 26.05 8.41 -23.91
N PRO A 30 26.08 9.69 -24.36
CA PRO A 30 26.39 10.81 -23.47
C PRO A 30 25.28 11.06 -22.43
N PRO A 31 25.60 11.78 -21.32
CA PRO A 31 24.60 12.26 -20.38
C PRO A 31 23.48 13.07 -21.06
N ASP A 32 22.28 12.94 -20.54
CA ASP A 32 21.07 13.64 -20.99
C ASP A 32 20.76 13.47 -22.51
N ALA A 33 21.22 12.39 -23.12
CA ALA A 33 20.95 12.09 -24.52
C ALA A 33 19.48 11.64 -24.70
N LYS A 34 18.81 12.24 -25.68
CA LYS A 34 17.55 11.69 -26.23
C LYS A 34 17.89 10.50 -27.10
N LEU A 35 17.19 9.39 -26.90
CA LEU A 35 17.37 8.19 -27.70
C LEU A 35 16.17 7.98 -28.61
N THR A 36 16.48 7.63 -29.84
CA THR A 36 15.51 7.20 -30.84
C THR A 36 15.66 5.69 -31.01
N TYR A 37 14.58 4.96 -30.85
CA TYR A 37 14.50 3.53 -31.12
C TYR A 37 13.64 3.29 -32.34
N GLU A 38 14.14 2.52 -33.25
CA GLU A 38 13.34 1.94 -34.34
C GLU A 38 12.83 0.57 -33.88
N LEU A 39 11.51 0.41 -33.84
CA LEU A 39 10.85 -0.82 -33.39
C LEU A 39 10.13 -1.44 -34.56
N HIS A 40 10.49 -2.69 -34.92
CA HIS A 40 9.84 -3.50 -35.93
C HIS A 40 9.13 -4.68 -35.30
N LEU A 41 7.80 -4.77 -35.44
CA LEU A 41 7.01 -5.88 -34.92
C LEU A 41 7.08 -7.07 -35.90
N LEU A 42 8.04 -7.97 -35.65
CA LEU A 42 8.32 -9.11 -36.53
C LEU A 42 7.33 -10.27 -36.37
N ALA A 43 6.79 -10.47 -35.18
CA ALA A 43 5.85 -11.57 -34.90
C ALA A 43 5.00 -11.30 -33.66
N THR A 44 3.76 -11.75 -33.72
CA THR A 44 2.88 -11.83 -32.56
C THR A 44 2.50 -13.28 -32.29
N ARG A 45 2.33 -13.63 -31.04
CA ARG A 45 1.79 -14.94 -30.61
C ARG A 45 0.64 -14.69 -29.67
N ASP A 46 -0.44 -15.43 -29.86
CA ASP A 46 -1.50 -15.45 -28.87
C ASP A 46 -0.95 -15.86 -27.51
N GLY A 47 -1.38 -15.16 -26.47
CA GLY A 47 -1.05 -15.55 -25.11
C GLY A 47 -1.64 -16.93 -24.80
N PRO A 48 -1.08 -17.66 -23.83
CA PRO A 48 -1.63 -18.95 -23.46
C PRO A 48 -3.08 -18.82 -23.03
N ASN A 49 -3.94 -19.75 -23.54
CA ASN A 49 -5.36 -19.76 -23.19
C ASN A 49 -5.53 -20.24 -21.74
N ILE A 50 -5.76 -19.28 -20.84
CA ILE A 50 -5.85 -19.53 -19.39
C ILE A 50 -7.00 -20.47 -19.04
N THR A 51 -8.06 -20.50 -19.85
CA THR A 51 -9.28 -21.30 -19.57
C THR A 51 -9.01 -22.80 -19.64
N ASN A 52 -8.13 -23.24 -20.55
CA ASN A 52 -7.85 -24.66 -20.84
C ASN A 52 -6.54 -25.15 -20.22
N MET A 53 -5.87 -24.33 -19.39
CA MET A 53 -4.62 -24.74 -18.74
C MET A 53 -4.80 -25.80 -17.67
N THR A 54 -3.92 -26.78 -17.64
CA THR A 54 -3.79 -27.70 -16.51
C THR A 54 -3.17 -26.98 -15.29
N ASP A 55 -3.30 -27.58 -14.11
CA ASP A 55 -2.72 -27.01 -12.89
C ASP A 55 -1.18 -26.98 -12.95
N GLU A 56 -0.55 -27.99 -13.59
CA GLU A 56 0.89 -28.01 -13.83
C GLU A 56 1.34 -26.83 -14.71
N GLU A 57 0.63 -26.55 -15.80
CA GLU A 57 0.92 -25.41 -16.67
C GLU A 57 0.75 -24.07 -15.94
N ARG A 58 -0.29 -23.97 -15.11
CA ARG A 58 -0.53 -22.80 -14.25
C ARG A 58 0.60 -22.58 -13.27
N LEU A 59 1.07 -23.62 -12.60
CA LEU A 59 2.18 -23.58 -11.66
C LEU A 59 3.48 -23.14 -12.36
N ILE A 60 3.80 -23.74 -13.51
CA ILE A 60 5.03 -23.40 -14.27
C ILE A 60 5.02 -21.93 -14.71
N LEU A 61 3.91 -21.47 -15.30
CA LEU A 61 3.81 -20.09 -15.78
C LEU A 61 3.69 -19.08 -14.62
N GLY A 62 2.96 -19.45 -13.57
CA GLY A 62 2.83 -18.65 -12.36
C GLY A 62 4.17 -18.45 -11.67
N GLU A 63 4.93 -19.54 -11.48
CA GLU A 63 6.25 -19.50 -10.86
C GLU A 63 7.23 -18.67 -11.70
N LYS A 64 7.29 -18.91 -13.02
CA LYS A 64 8.12 -18.10 -13.93
C LYS A 64 7.85 -16.62 -13.83
N LYS A 65 6.56 -16.21 -13.75
CA LYS A 65 6.19 -14.78 -13.60
C LYS A 65 6.52 -14.26 -12.21
N ARG A 66 6.37 -15.08 -11.15
CA ARG A 66 6.77 -14.71 -9.80
C ARG A 66 8.27 -14.46 -9.70
N GLU A 67 9.10 -15.32 -10.31
CA GLU A 67 10.55 -15.15 -10.35
C GLU A 67 10.98 -13.89 -11.09
N ILE A 68 10.36 -13.59 -12.24
CA ILE A 68 10.57 -12.33 -12.96
C ILE A 68 10.24 -11.15 -12.05
N GLY A 69 9.11 -11.22 -11.32
CA GLY A 69 8.72 -10.21 -10.35
C GLY A 69 9.75 -10.04 -9.22
N ASN A 70 10.30 -11.13 -8.69
CA ASN A 70 11.35 -11.09 -7.68
C ASN A 70 12.62 -10.41 -8.20
N ASN A 71 13.03 -10.74 -9.43
CA ASN A 71 14.20 -10.13 -10.06
C ASN A 71 14.03 -8.62 -10.28
N LEU A 72 12.83 -8.20 -10.73
CA LEU A 72 12.50 -6.78 -10.88
C LEU A 72 12.47 -6.06 -9.53
N TYR A 73 11.90 -6.69 -8.50
CA TYR A 73 11.89 -6.16 -7.14
C TYR A 73 13.32 -5.94 -6.61
N THR A 74 14.21 -6.88 -6.82
CA THR A 74 15.62 -6.78 -6.39
C THR A 74 16.37 -5.66 -7.13
N LYS A 75 16.02 -5.41 -8.41
CA LYS A 75 16.54 -4.30 -9.21
C LYS A 75 15.93 -2.95 -8.84
N GLY A 76 14.92 -2.91 -7.95
CA GLY A 76 14.24 -1.68 -7.55
C GLY A 76 13.09 -1.26 -8.49
N ASP A 77 12.83 -2.03 -9.55
CA ASP A 77 11.65 -1.81 -10.42
C ASP A 77 10.40 -2.43 -9.77
N TYR A 78 9.85 -1.71 -8.81
CA TYR A 78 8.67 -2.16 -8.08
C TYR A 78 7.40 -2.18 -8.94
N SER A 79 7.31 -1.29 -9.92
CA SER A 79 6.16 -1.24 -10.85
C SER A 79 6.15 -2.44 -11.80
N GLY A 80 7.30 -2.77 -12.36
CA GLY A 80 7.48 -3.98 -13.17
C GLY A 80 7.26 -5.25 -12.36
N ALA A 81 7.73 -5.28 -11.10
CA ALA A 81 7.50 -6.40 -10.19
C ALA A 81 6.00 -6.62 -9.93
N ILE A 82 5.24 -5.56 -9.62
CA ILE A 82 3.78 -5.62 -9.43
C ILE A 82 3.10 -6.19 -10.67
N SER A 83 3.43 -5.68 -11.87
CA SER A 83 2.87 -6.17 -13.13
C SER A 83 3.15 -7.67 -13.33
N SER A 84 4.37 -8.12 -13.01
CA SER A 84 4.74 -9.53 -13.14
C SER A 84 4.00 -10.43 -12.15
N TYR A 85 3.85 -10.00 -10.89
CA TYR A 85 3.04 -10.72 -9.90
C TYR A 85 1.56 -10.76 -10.27
N GLN A 86 0.99 -9.69 -10.82
CA GLN A 86 -0.39 -9.68 -11.33
C GLN A 86 -0.58 -10.71 -12.46
N LYS A 87 0.38 -10.80 -13.39
CA LYS A 87 0.35 -11.82 -14.44
C LYS A 87 0.43 -13.23 -13.84
N ALA A 88 1.29 -13.46 -12.83
CA ALA A 88 1.34 -14.74 -12.12
C ALA A 88 -0.01 -15.09 -11.50
N ILE A 89 -0.61 -14.18 -10.75
CA ILE A 89 -1.93 -14.35 -10.12
C ILE A 89 -3.01 -14.66 -11.16
N LYS A 90 -2.97 -13.99 -12.32
CA LYS A 90 -3.93 -14.24 -13.41
C LYS A 90 -3.84 -15.68 -13.93
N TYR A 91 -2.65 -16.26 -14.06
CA TYR A 91 -2.50 -17.67 -14.45
C TYR A 91 -3.01 -18.62 -13.37
N LEU A 92 -2.89 -18.26 -12.10
CA LEU A 92 -3.24 -19.09 -10.94
C LEU A 92 -4.72 -18.97 -10.50
N SER A 93 -5.50 -18.03 -11.06
CA SER A 93 -6.79 -17.62 -10.50
C SER A 93 -7.95 -18.60 -10.70
N SER A 94 -7.81 -19.63 -11.54
CA SER A 94 -8.92 -20.52 -11.93
C SER A 94 -8.79 -21.95 -11.40
N SER A 95 -7.89 -22.19 -10.46
CA SER A 95 -7.67 -23.50 -9.85
C SER A 95 -7.99 -23.48 -8.36
N VAL A 96 -8.48 -24.62 -7.87
CA VAL A 96 -8.73 -24.89 -6.44
C VAL A 96 -7.64 -25.79 -5.82
N SER A 97 -6.61 -26.17 -6.59
CA SER A 97 -5.46 -26.95 -6.09
C SER A 97 -4.72 -26.22 -4.98
N GLU A 98 -4.34 -26.94 -3.93
CA GLU A 98 -3.63 -26.36 -2.76
C GLU A 98 -2.28 -25.76 -3.16
N GLU A 99 -1.55 -26.42 -4.08
CA GLU A 99 -0.27 -25.94 -4.59
C GLU A 99 -0.43 -24.62 -5.33
N VAL A 100 -1.46 -24.52 -6.18
CA VAL A 100 -1.76 -23.29 -6.93
C VAL A 100 -2.15 -22.17 -5.98
N GLN A 101 -2.98 -22.45 -4.98
CA GLN A 101 -3.36 -21.46 -3.95
C GLN A 101 -2.15 -21.00 -3.13
N SER A 102 -1.25 -21.93 -2.74
CA SER A 102 -0.01 -21.61 -2.03
C SER A 102 0.88 -20.67 -2.84
N LEU A 103 1.04 -20.94 -4.14
CA LEU A 103 1.82 -20.08 -5.03
C LEU A 103 1.16 -18.72 -5.22
N GLN A 104 -0.16 -18.70 -5.35
CA GLN A 104 -0.96 -17.46 -5.46
C GLN A 104 -0.77 -16.58 -4.21
N MET A 105 -0.82 -17.16 -3.01
CA MET A 105 -0.55 -16.43 -1.76
C MET A 105 0.86 -15.84 -1.72
N LYS A 106 1.88 -16.59 -2.20
CA LYS A 106 3.26 -16.07 -2.33
C LYS A 106 3.31 -14.85 -3.27
N CYS A 107 2.59 -14.90 -4.40
CA CYS A 107 2.50 -13.78 -5.34
C CYS A 107 1.82 -12.55 -4.72
N TRP A 108 0.68 -12.73 -4.03
CA TRP A 108 -0.01 -11.66 -3.32
C TRP A 108 0.88 -11.03 -2.24
N ASN A 109 1.57 -11.84 -1.46
CA ASN A 109 2.51 -11.37 -0.46
C ASN A 109 3.65 -10.53 -1.07
N ASN A 110 4.26 -11.00 -2.15
CA ASN A 110 5.36 -10.29 -2.80
C ASN A 110 4.88 -9.00 -3.46
N MET A 111 3.69 -9.03 -4.08
CA MET A 111 3.06 -7.84 -4.64
C MET A 111 2.77 -6.78 -3.56
N ALA A 112 2.25 -7.18 -2.40
CA ALA A 112 2.05 -6.27 -1.27
C ALA A 112 3.35 -5.61 -0.80
N ALA A 113 4.47 -6.34 -0.80
CA ALA A 113 5.78 -5.79 -0.48
C ALA A 113 6.23 -4.73 -1.51
N ALA A 114 6.04 -4.98 -2.80
CA ALA A 114 6.36 -4.02 -3.86
C ALA A 114 5.47 -2.77 -3.80
N GLN A 115 4.17 -2.96 -3.58
CA GLN A 115 3.20 -1.87 -3.42
C GLN A 115 3.52 -0.98 -2.20
N LEU A 116 4.00 -1.55 -1.09
CA LEU A 116 4.49 -0.79 0.06
C LEU A 116 5.70 0.06 -0.28
N LYS A 117 6.62 -0.42 -1.11
CA LYS A 117 7.82 0.34 -1.53
C LYS A 117 7.45 1.61 -2.30
N ILE A 118 6.42 1.55 -3.14
CA ILE A 118 5.92 2.72 -3.89
C ILE A 118 4.80 3.48 -3.15
N LYS A 119 4.55 3.16 -1.87
CA LYS A 119 3.51 3.78 -1.03
C LYS A 119 2.08 3.64 -1.57
N ALA A 120 1.82 2.64 -2.40
CA ALA A 120 0.48 2.32 -2.91
C ALA A 120 -0.35 1.57 -1.84
N TYR A 121 -0.64 2.26 -0.72
CA TYR A 121 -1.20 1.66 0.49
C TYR A 121 -2.53 0.95 0.27
N SER A 122 -3.46 1.55 -0.46
CA SER A 122 -4.78 0.93 -0.72
C SER A 122 -4.67 -0.36 -1.53
N ALA A 123 -3.75 -0.42 -2.49
CA ALA A 123 -3.47 -1.63 -3.26
C ALA A 123 -2.79 -2.70 -2.40
N ALA A 124 -1.80 -2.30 -1.59
CA ALA A 124 -1.09 -3.20 -0.68
C ALA A 124 -2.04 -3.81 0.37
N GLU A 125 -2.99 -3.03 0.88
CA GLU A 125 -4.01 -3.52 1.81
C GLU A 125 -4.87 -4.61 1.18
N LYS A 126 -5.35 -4.41 -0.05
CA LYS A 126 -6.11 -5.41 -0.81
C LYS A 126 -5.29 -6.69 -0.98
N SER A 127 -4.03 -6.57 -1.37
CA SER A 127 -3.13 -7.73 -1.55
C SER A 127 -2.91 -8.51 -0.25
N CYS A 128 -2.70 -7.82 0.89
CA CYS A 128 -2.60 -8.47 2.20
C CYS A 128 -3.92 -9.14 2.60
N SER A 129 -5.06 -8.51 2.31
CA SER A 129 -6.38 -9.05 2.66
C SER A 129 -6.68 -10.34 1.88
N GLN A 130 -6.26 -10.44 0.61
CA GLN A 130 -6.38 -11.69 -0.15
C GLN A 130 -5.63 -12.86 0.50
N VAL A 131 -4.43 -12.62 1.02
CA VAL A 131 -3.67 -13.65 1.74
C VAL A 131 -4.37 -14.02 3.05
N LEU A 132 -4.83 -13.01 3.82
CA LEU A 132 -5.44 -13.22 5.14
C LEU A 132 -6.84 -13.85 5.08
N GLN A 133 -7.51 -13.82 3.94
CA GLN A 133 -8.75 -14.57 3.70
C GLN A 133 -8.52 -16.08 3.63
N VAL A 134 -7.38 -16.50 3.07
CA VAL A 134 -7.00 -17.91 2.94
C VAL A 134 -6.24 -18.38 4.18
N ASP A 135 -5.28 -17.58 4.65
CA ASP A 135 -4.44 -17.87 5.82
C ASP A 135 -4.46 -16.69 6.80
N PRO A 136 -5.41 -16.68 7.77
CA PRO A 136 -5.58 -15.60 8.75
C PRO A 136 -4.40 -15.41 9.70
N GLU A 137 -3.48 -16.39 9.75
CA GLU A 137 -2.29 -16.39 10.62
C GLU A 137 -0.99 -16.13 9.84
N ASN A 138 -1.08 -15.78 8.58
CA ASN A 138 0.10 -15.48 7.77
C ASN A 138 0.89 -14.29 8.33
N VAL A 139 1.98 -14.58 9.02
CA VAL A 139 2.81 -13.57 9.70
C VAL A 139 3.27 -12.46 8.74
N LYS A 140 3.68 -12.83 7.51
CA LYS A 140 4.15 -11.85 6.51
C LYS A 140 3.04 -10.91 6.06
N ALA A 141 1.83 -11.43 5.87
CA ALA A 141 0.67 -10.64 5.48
C ALA A 141 0.19 -9.73 6.61
N LEU A 142 0.12 -10.25 7.85
CA LEU A 142 -0.22 -9.48 9.05
C LEU A 142 0.76 -8.32 9.26
N PHE A 143 2.05 -8.59 9.20
CA PHE A 143 3.11 -7.58 9.34
C PHE A 143 2.99 -6.50 8.25
N ARG A 144 2.82 -6.90 6.98
CA ARG A 144 2.65 -5.95 5.88
C ARG A 144 1.38 -5.14 6.00
N LYS A 145 0.26 -5.76 6.38
CA LYS A 145 -1.01 -5.06 6.62
C LYS A 145 -0.86 -4.01 7.72
N GLY A 146 -0.19 -4.33 8.82
CA GLY A 146 0.13 -3.37 9.86
C GLY A 146 0.99 -2.21 9.34
N LYS A 147 2.02 -2.48 8.52
CA LYS A 147 2.83 -1.41 7.88
C LYS A 147 2.03 -0.54 6.92
N VAL A 148 1.09 -1.12 6.20
CA VAL A 148 0.15 -0.38 5.32
C VAL A 148 -0.70 0.58 6.14
N LEU A 149 -1.33 0.10 7.21
CA LEU A 149 -2.18 0.90 8.08
C LEU A 149 -1.38 2.02 8.76
N ALA A 150 -0.17 1.73 9.22
CA ALA A 150 0.73 2.75 9.76
C ALA A 150 1.09 3.82 8.70
N GLY A 151 1.30 3.42 7.45
CA GLY A 151 1.55 4.34 6.35
C GLY A 151 0.34 5.20 5.98
N LYS A 152 -0.88 4.76 6.29
CA LYS A 152 -2.14 5.51 6.16
C LYS A 152 -2.43 6.43 7.35
N GLY A 153 -1.63 6.37 8.43
CA GLY A 153 -1.85 7.10 9.68
C GLY A 153 -2.80 6.40 10.66
N GLU A 154 -3.18 5.15 10.38
CA GLU A 154 -4.05 4.35 11.24
C GLU A 154 -3.22 3.58 12.28
N THR A 155 -2.54 4.31 13.19
CA THR A 155 -1.53 3.77 14.11
C THR A 155 -2.11 2.73 15.07
N GLU A 156 -3.33 2.93 15.59
CA GLU A 156 -3.98 1.98 16.49
C GLU A 156 -4.29 0.65 15.79
N ASN A 157 -4.92 0.72 14.62
CA ASN A 157 -5.23 -0.45 13.80
C ASN A 157 -3.95 -1.19 13.37
N ALA A 158 -2.91 -0.45 12.97
CA ALA A 158 -1.60 -1.00 12.62
C ALA A 158 -1.02 -1.83 13.78
N LEU A 159 -1.09 -1.31 15.00
CA LEU A 159 -0.56 -1.97 16.18
C LEU A 159 -1.27 -3.30 16.47
N VAL A 160 -2.57 -3.41 16.19
CA VAL A 160 -3.33 -4.67 16.36
C VAL A 160 -2.74 -5.77 15.46
N TYR A 161 -2.56 -5.48 14.16
CA TYR A 161 -2.02 -6.46 13.20
C TYR A 161 -0.56 -6.82 13.48
N ILE A 162 0.28 -5.84 13.83
CA ILE A 162 1.70 -6.11 14.14
C ILE A 162 1.85 -6.91 15.44
N LYS A 163 1.02 -6.66 16.47
CA LYS A 163 1.00 -7.48 17.69
C LYS A 163 0.59 -8.92 17.40
N LYS A 164 -0.41 -9.14 16.53
CA LYS A 164 -0.79 -10.50 16.13
C LYS A 164 0.38 -11.20 15.43
N ALA A 165 1.10 -10.50 14.56
CA ALA A 165 2.30 -11.05 13.93
C ALA A 165 3.42 -11.37 14.93
N ASP A 166 3.63 -10.53 15.97
CA ASP A 166 4.62 -10.74 17.04
C ASP A 166 4.25 -11.94 17.94
N GLN A 167 2.95 -12.18 18.16
CA GLN A 167 2.48 -13.36 18.89
C GLN A 167 2.73 -14.67 18.13
N LEU A 168 2.61 -14.66 16.80
CA LEU A 168 2.82 -15.82 15.94
C LEU A 168 4.32 -16.09 15.67
N ASP A 169 5.14 -15.05 15.67
CA ASP A 169 6.61 -15.15 15.48
C ASP A 169 7.36 -14.28 16.51
N PRO A 170 7.38 -14.72 17.82
CA PRO A 170 7.91 -13.90 18.92
C PRO A 170 9.45 -13.74 18.86
N GLY A 171 10.14 -14.52 18.06
CA GLY A 171 11.60 -14.43 17.84
C GLY A 171 12.02 -13.33 16.86
N ASN A 172 11.09 -12.76 16.12
CA ASN A 172 11.38 -11.84 15.03
C ASN A 172 11.68 -10.42 15.52
N LYS A 173 12.95 -10.06 15.57
CA LYS A 173 13.41 -8.74 16.02
C LYS A 173 12.81 -7.58 15.19
N THR A 174 12.58 -7.81 13.90
CA THR A 174 12.00 -6.79 13.01
C THR A 174 10.55 -6.47 13.38
N ILE A 175 9.75 -7.51 13.64
CA ILE A 175 8.34 -7.34 14.05
C ILE A 175 8.28 -6.66 15.41
N ARG A 176 9.08 -7.12 16.39
CA ARG A 176 9.15 -6.53 17.72
C ARG A 176 9.62 -5.08 17.70
N GLY A 177 10.60 -4.75 16.87
CA GLY A 177 11.03 -3.37 16.65
C GLY A 177 9.90 -2.48 16.16
N GLU A 178 9.09 -2.99 15.23
CA GLU A 178 7.93 -2.26 14.70
C GLU A 178 6.81 -2.09 15.74
N VAL A 179 6.56 -3.10 16.58
CA VAL A 179 5.64 -2.97 17.74
C VAL A 179 6.05 -1.80 18.63
N ASN A 180 7.34 -1.73 18.98
CA ASN A 180 7.84 -0.68 19.87
C ASN A 180 7.76 0.70 19.21
N ARG A 181 8.10 0.80 17.92
CA ARG A 181 7.98 2.03 17.13
C ARG A 181 6.53 2.55 17.11
N LEU A 182 5.57 1.67 16.84
CA LEU A 182 4.15 2.04 16.79
C LEU A 182 3.59 2.42 18.16
N LYS A 183 4.03 1.76 19.25
CA LYS A 183 3.66 2.16 20.61
C LYS A 183 4.14 3.56 20.94
N GLN A 184 5.38 3.90 20.57
CA GLN A 184 5.92 5.25 20.80
C GLN A 184 5.17 6.29 19.97
N LEU A 185 4.91 6.00 18.69
CA LEU A 185 4.15 6.90 17.83
C LEU A 185 2.75 7.18 18.39
N LEU A 186 2.03 6.13 18.81
CA LEU A 186 0.70 6.27 19.40
C LEU A 186 0.73 7.09 20.70
N ALA A 187 1.76 6.93 21.54
CA ALA A 187 1.91 7.73 22.74
C ALA A 187 2.11 9.22 22.42
N LEU A 188 2.90 9.54 21.40
CA LEU A 188 3.11 10.91 20.92
C LEU A 188 1.84 11.51 20.31
N GLU A 189 1.09 10.75 19.54
CA GLU A 189 -0.20 11.16 18.96
C GLU A 189 -1.17 11.53 20.10
N LYS A 190 -1.35 10.66 21.09
CA LYS A 190 -2.22 10.91 22.26
C LYS A 190 -1.76 12.10 23.10
N GLN A 191 -0.46 12.31 23.23
CA GLN A 191 0.06 13.49 23.94
C GLN A 191 -0.23 14.78 23.17
N SER A 192 -0.04 14.76 21.84
CA SER A 192 -0.35 15.88 20.96
C SER A 192 -1.84 16.24 21.01
N GLU A 193 -2.72 15.26 20.90
CA GLU A 193 -4.18 15.44 21.02
C GLU A 193 -4.56 16.06 22.35
N ARG A 194 -4.02 15.54 23.48
CA ARG A 194 -4.25 16.10 24.80
C ARG A 194 -3.77 17.55 24.92
N SER A 195 -2.62 17.87 24.35
CA SER A 195 -2.06 19.22 24.38
C SER A 195 -2.91 20.21 23.55
N MET A 196 -3.38 19.75 22.42
CA MET A 196 -4.28 20.52 21.54
C MET A 196 -5.63 20.76 22.24
N TYR A 197 -6.21 19.72 22.82
CA TYR A 197 -7.46 19.82 23.58
C TYR A 197 -7.34 20.80 24.77
N ARG A 198 -6.23 20.74 25.54
CA ARG A 198 -5.97 21.68 26.63
C ARG A 198 -5.88 23.13 26.14
N ARG A 199 -5.23 23.39 25.00
CA ARG A 199 -5.16 24.74 24.43
C ARG A 199 -6.54 25.22 24.00
N MET A 200 -7.32 24.42 23.32
CA MET A 200 -8.69 24.78 22.90
C MET A 200 -9.59 25.09 24.11
N VAL A 201 -9.58 24.24 25.14
CA VAL A 201 -10.40 24.45 26.35
C VAL A 201 -9.85 25.57 27.22
N GLY A 202 -8.53 25.74 27.31
CA GLY A 202 -7.88 26.82 28.07
C GLY A 202 -8.15 28.20 27.49
N ASP A 203 -8.14 28.32 26.16
CA ASP A 203 -8.48 29.59 25.48
C ASP A 203 -9.95 29.98 25.69
N PHE A 204 -10.86 29.02 25.76
CA PHE A 204 -12.26 29.28 26.13
C PHE A 204 -12.40 29.71 27.59
N ALA A 205 -11.63 29.15 28.51
CA ALA A 205 -11.65 29.55 29.91
C ALA A 205 -11.00 30.94 30.14
N GLY A 206 -9.94 31.27 29.40
CA GLY A 206 -9.26 32.56 29.46
C GLY A 206 -10.07 33.70 28.84
N ALA A 207 -10.85 33.45 27.79
CA ALA A 207 -11.74 34.42 27.21
C ALA A 207 -12.88 34.89 28.15
N ASN A 208 -13.22 34.05 29.14
CA ASN A 208 -14.28 34.31 30.08
C ASN A 208 -13.83 35.07 31.38
N SER A 209 -12.49 35.19 31.58
CA SER A 209 -11.99 35.87 32.79
C SER A 209 -11.82 37.40 32.65
N ASN A 210 -12.08 38.02 31.49
CA ASN A 210 -11.85 39.43 31.25
C ASN A 210 -13.13 40.25 31.01
N THR A 211 -14.30 39.75 31.42
CA THR A 211 -15.51 40.53 31.44
C THR A 211 -15.98 40.77 32.86
N ASN A 212 -15.31 41.68 33.57
CA ASN A 212 -15.93 42.43 34.64
C ASN A 212 -16.97 43.39 34.01
N ASN A 213 -18.19 42.96 33.79
CA ASN A 213 -19.40 43.72 34.06
C ASN A 213 -20.69 42.93 33.73
N ARG A 214 -21.48 42.76 34.76
CA ARG A 214 -22.96 42.68 34.83
C ARG A 214 -23.71 42.23 33.55
N SER A 215 -24.20 40.99 33.58
CA SER A 215 -25.65 40.75 33.53
C SER A 215 -25.96 39.28 33.82
N MET A 216 -26.75 39.08 34.88
CA MET A 216 -27.45 37.83 35.12
C MET A 216 -28.39 37.53 33.96
N PHE A 217 -28.02 36.56 33.12
CA PHE A 217 -29.01 35.75 32.39
C PHE A 217 -28.34 34.41 31.95
N GLY A 218 -29.03 33.34 32.24
CA GLY A 218 -28.59 31.97 32.34
C GLY A 218 -27.87 31.34 31.15
N TRP A 219 -26.69 30.83 31.42
CA TRP A 219 -25.81 30.07 30.53
C TRP A 219 -25.98 28.54 30.54
N PRO A 220 -26.97 27.90 31.20
CA PRO A 220 -27.17 26.47 31.06
C PRO A 220 -27.77 26.03 29.73
N LEU A 221 -28.40 26.94 28.97
CA LEU A 221 -29.11 26.58 27.71
C LEU A 221 -28.24 26.50 26.47
N VAL A 222 -27.07 27.19 26.44
CA VAL A 222 -26.22 27.20 25.23
C VAL A 222 -25.38 25.92 25.13
N PHE A 223 -24.93 25.34 26.24
CA PHE A 223 -24.20 24.09 26.21
C PHE A 223 -25.06 22.88 25.83
N GLY A 224 -26.35 22.89 26.12
CA GLY A 224 -27.27 21.83 25.73
C GLY A 224 -27.52 21.79 24.21
N ALA A 225 -27.59 22.97 23.56
CA ALA A 225 -27.90 23.05 22.12
C ALA A 225 -26.74 22.63 21.21
N THR A 226 -25.48 22.91 21.60
CA THR A 226 -24.31 22.51 20.81
C THR A 226 -24.00 21.01 20.90
N VAL A 227 -24.22 20.37 22.06
CA VAL A 227 -24.07 18.92 22.21
C VAL A 227 -25.15 18.16 21.42
N ILE A 228 -26.38 18.66 21.38
CA ILE A 228 -27.47 18.07 20.60
C ILE A 228 -27.22 18.23 19.09
N ALA A 229 -26.67 19.37 18.64
CA ALA A 229 -26.34 19.59 17.22
C ALA A 229 -25.21 18.69 16.73
N LEU A 230 -24.15 18.49 17.52
CA LEU A 230 -23.04 17.58 17.20
C LEU A 230 -23.45 16.11 17.26
N GLY A 231 -24.29 15.73 18.24
CA GLY A 231 -24.86 14.38 18.34
C GLY A 231 -25.79 14.06 17.18
N GLY A 232 -26.61 15.03 16.72
CA GLY A 232 -27.51 14.88 15.59
C GLY A 232 -26.76 14.71 14.24
N ILE A 233 -25.66 15.42 14.04
CA ILE A 233 -24.82 15.30 12.84
C ILE A 233 -24.12 13.94 12.81
N LEU A 234 -23.58 13.47 13.96
CA LEU A 234 -22.95 12.14 14.05
C LEU A 234 -23.96 11.00 13.81
N MET A 235 -25.20 11.15 14.31
CA MET A 235 -26.25 10.16 14.11
C MET A 235 -26.78 10.18 12.67
N ALA A 236 -26.88 11.34 12.02
CA ALA A 236 -27.25 11.46 10.61
C ALA A 236 -26.20 10.86 9.68
N VAL A 237 -24.91 11.04 9.99
CA VAL A 237 -23.81 10.43 9.24
C VAL A 237 -23.77 8.90 9.45
N TYR A 238 -24.12 8.43 10.65
CA TYR A 238 -24.21 6.99 10.93
C TYR A 238 -25.38 6.32 10.21
N LEU A 239 -26.58 6.96 10.21
CA LEU A 239 -27.78 6.42 9.55
C LEU A 239 -27.72 6.49 8.02
N ASN A 240 -26.94 7.39 7.43
CA ASN A 240 -26.78 7.50 5.98
C ASN A 240 -25.67 6.56 5.43
N ARG A 241 -25.05 5.74 6.29
CA ARG A 241 -23.97 4.79 5.93
C ARG A 241 -24.40 3.32 6.04
N HIS A 242 -25.66 3.07 6.42
CA HIS A 242 -26.35 1.78 6.42
C HIS A 242 -27.66 1.88 5.65
#